data_bc84c5e829ceb49b2102284e23255494
#
_entry.id   bc84c5e829ceb49b2102284e23255494
#
_cell.length_a   1.000
_cell.length_b   1.000
_cell.length_c   1.000
_cell.angle_alpha   90.00
_cell.angle_beta   90.00
_cell.angle_gamma   90.00
#
_symmetry.space_group_name_H-M   'P 1'
#
loop_
_entity.id
_entity.type
_entity.pdbx_description
1 polymer ?
#
loop_
_entity_poly.entity_id
_entity_poly.type
_entity_poly.pdbx_seq_one_letter_code
_entity_poly.pdbx_strand_id
1 'polypeptide(L)'
;MSEQQVDTGRRRFLTVATSAAGGVAAAAVATPFVLSFFPSERAKAAGAPVEVDISKLEAGQKINVEWRGKPVWVVNRTPEQVKNLAKLDGKLVDPKSEAPQQPEYCKNAHRSIKPEILVAVGICTHLGCSPTFRPDLAPADLGPEWLGGFYCPCHGSKFDLAARVYSGVPAPKNMEIPP
;
A
#
# COMPACT_ATOMS: atom_id res chain seq x y z
N MET A 1 20.04 77.43 -3.63
CA MET A 1 20.00 75.97 -3.49
C MET A 1 19.74 75.42 -4.89
N SER A 2 20.77 74.82 -5.57
CA SER A 2 20.63 74.23 -6.89
C SER A 2 19.84 72.95 -6.80
N GLU A 3 18.68 72.89 -7.41
CA GLU A 3 17.94 71.65 -7.62
C GLU A 3 18.84 70.75 -8.52
N GLN A 4 19.39 69.71 -7.91
CA GLN A 4 20.10 68.68 -8.70
C GLN A 4 19.05 67.94 -9.54
N GLN A 5 19.02 68.24 -10.82
CA GLN A 5 18.16 67.57 -11.81
C GLN A 5 18.52 66.07 -11.81
N VAL A 6 17.63 65.23 -11.32
CA VAL A 6 17.83 63.78 -11.22
C VAL A 6 17.89 63.20 -12.64
N ASP A 7 18.99 62.51 -12.99
CA ASP A 7 19.10 61.77 -14.24
C ASP A 7 18.11 60.59 -14.26
N THR A 8 16.96 60.79 -14.90
CA THR A 8 15.88 59.80 -14.96
C THR A 8 16.26 58.55 -15.75
N GLY A 9 17.19 58.68 -16.76
CA GLY A 9 17.70 57.54 -17.52
C GLY A 9 18.53 56.57 -16.66
N ARG A 10 19.48 57.16 -15.91
CA ARG A 10 20.32 56.39 -14.98
C ARG A 10 19.48 55.72 -13.86
N ARG A 11 18.52 56.45 -13.30
CA ARG A 11 17.62 55.92 -12.28
C ARG A 11 16.82 54.75 -12.83
N ARG A 12 16.22 54.84 -14.00
CA ARG A 12 15.44 53.77 -14.63
C ARG A 12 16.31 52.55 -14.92
N PHE A 13 17.51 52.75 -15.46
CA PHE A 13 18.46 51.66 -15.68
C PHE A 13 18.80 50.92 -14.38
N LEU A 14 19.18 51.63 -13.34
CA LEU A 14 19.51 51.02 -12.06
C LEU A 14 18.32 50.27 -11.46
N THR A 15 17.10 50.81 -11.52
CA THR A 15 15.89 50.15 -11.03
C THR A 15 15.65 48.86 -11.78
N VAL A 16 15.72 48.87 -13.10
CA VAL A 16 15.51 47.66 -13.95
C VAL A 16 16.60 46.63 -13.67
N ALA A 17 17.87 47.04 -13.63
CA ALA A 17 18.98 46.14 -13.38
C ALA A 17 18.89 45.48 -11.99
N THR A 18 18.56 46.27 -10.95
CA THR A 18 18.39 45.75 -9.60
C THR A 18 17.18 44.81 -9.47
N SER A 19 16.05 45.15 -10.12
CA SER A 19 14.87 44.28 -10.14
C SER A 19 15.14 42.97 -10.88
N ALA A 20 15.85 43.00 -12.00
CA ALA A 20 16.25 41.79 -12.71
C ALA A 20 17.19 40.91 -11.89
N ALA A 21 18.24 41.49 -11.30
CA ALA A 21 19.14 40.77 -10.43
C ALA A 21 18.42 40.19 -9.16
N GLY A 22 17.53 40.96 -8.55
CA GLY A 22 16.72 40.52 -7.45
C GLY A 22 15.77 39.37 -7.81
N GLY A 23 15.15 39.43 -9.01
CA GLY A 23 14.31 38.38 -9.54
C GLY A 23 15.06 37.06 -9.75
N VAL A 24 16.27 37.14 -10.34
CA VAL A 24 17.13 35.98 -10.53
C VAL A 24 17.57 35.39 -9.20
N ALA A 25 17.96 36.21 -8.23
CA ALA A 25 18.33 35.74 -6.88
C ALA A 25 17.16 35.09 -6.17
N ALA A 26 15.97 35.68 -6.23
CA ALA A 26 14.73 35.09 -5.66
C ALA A 26 14.40 33.73 -6.29
N ALA A 27 14.49 33.61 -7.61
CA ALA A 27 14.27 32.35 -8.33
C ALA A 27 15.31 31.29 -7.93
N ALA A 28 16.60 31.67 -7.83
CA ALA A 28 17.66 30.76 -7.42
C ALA A 28 17.46 30.23 -5.99
N VAL A 29 17.02 31.10 -5.06
CA VAL A 29 16.69 30.69 -3.69
C VAL A 29 15.43 29.82 -3.65
N ALA A 30 14.38 30.15 -4.41
CA ALA A 30 13.12 29.39 -4.39
C ALA A 30 13.26 27.99 -5.01
N THR A 31 14.13 27.82 -6.01
CA THR A 31 14.30 26.56 -6.76
C THR A 31 14.51 25.34 -5.87
N PRO A 32 15.50 25.28 -4.92
CA PRO A 32 15.70 24.09 -4.09
C PRO A 32 14.49 23.78 -3.21
N PHE A 33 13.75 24.79 -2.76
CA PHE A 33 12.52 24.57 -1.97
C PHE A 33 11.42 23.94 -2.84
N VAL A 34 11.22 24.43 -4.04
CA VAL A 34 10.24 23.84 -4.99
C VAL A 34 10.65 22.41 -5.34
N LEU A 35 11.94 22.17 -5.62
CA LEU A 35 12.45 20.84 -5.96
C LEU A 35 12.31 19.86 -4.79
N SER A 36 12.31 20.33 -3.54
CA SER A 36 12.13 19.45 -2.37
C SER A 36 10.73 18.80 -2.27
N PHE A 37 9.72 19.33 -2.96
CA PHE A 37 8.39 18.72 -3.06
C PHE A 37 8.33 17.54 -4.05
N PHE A 38 9.31 17.40 -4.92
CA PHE A 38 9.39 16.25 -5.81
C PHE A 38 10.01 15.04 -5.10
N PRO A 39 9.54 13.80 -5.42
CA PRO A 39 10.07 12.60 -4.78
C PRO A 39 11.57 12.42 -5.09
N SER A 40 12.34 12.11 -4.06
CA SER A 40 13.76 11.75 -4.21
C SER A 40 13.93 10.47 -5.03
N GLU A 41 15.11 10.23 -5.59
CA GLU A 41 15.43 8.98 -6.32
C GLU A 41 15.23 7.74 -5.42
N ARG A 42 15.51 7.86 -4.12
CA ARG A 42 15.23 6.81 -3.15
C ARG A 42 13.72 6.53 -3.01
N ALA A 43 12.90 7.57 -2.98
CA ALA A 43 11.45 7.42 -2.91
C ALA A 43 10.87 6.82 -4.21
N LYS A 44 11.42 7.19 -5.37
CA LYS A 44 11.06 6.60 -6.66
C LYS A 44 11.45 5.13 -6.72
N ALA A 45 12.65 4.78 -6.29
CA ALA A 45 13.13 3.39 -6.23
C ALA A 45 12.29 2.53 -5.27
N ALA A 46 11.89 3.07 -4.12
CA ALA A 46 11.02 2.37 -3.18
C ALA A 46 9.61 2.09 -3.75
N GLY A 47 9.18 2.85 -4.75
CA GLY A 47 7.91 2.66 -5.46
C GLY A 47 8.00 1.72 -6.67
N ALA A 48 9.18 1.25 -7.03
CA ALA A 48 9.39 0.35 -8.16
C ALA A 48 8.72 -1.02 -7.95
N PRO A 49 8.38 -1.75 -9.03
CA PRO A 49 7.97 -3.15 -8.94
C PRO A 49 9.04 -4.00 -8.25
N VAL A 50 8.61 -4.97 -7.46
CA VAL A 50 9.48 -5.94 -6.80
C VAL A 50 9.28 -7.31 -7.46
N GLU A 51 10.36 -7.92 -7.93
CA GLU A 51 10.33 -9.27 -8.47
C GLU A 51 10.63 -10.27 -7.36
N VAL A 52 9.84 -11.34 -7.29
CA VAL A 52 9.96 -12.37 -6.27
C VAL A 52 9.99 -13.74 -6.94
N ASP A 53 11.06 -14.51 -6.71
CA ASP A 53 11.13 -15.90 -7.14
C ASP A 53 10.26 -16.77 -6.21
N ILE A 54 9.19 -17.31 -6.77
CA ILE A 54 8.26 -18.20 -6.07
C ILE A 54 8.48 -19.68 -6.43
N SER A 55 9.50 -20.02 -7.21
CA SER A 55 9.78 -21.40 -7.68
C SER A 55 10.00 -22.39 -6.53
N LYS A 56 10.51 -21.91 -5.40
CA LYS A 56 10.77 -22.69 -4.19
C LYS A 56 9.70 -22.58 -3.12
N LEU A 57 8.62 -21.83 -3.39
CA LEU A 57 7.53 -21.65 -2.45
C LEU A 57 6.59 -22.86 -2.51
N GLU A 58 6.68 -23.73 -1.52
CA GLU A 58 5.83 -24.91 -1.41
C GLU A 58 4.39 -24.58 -1.11
N ALA A 59 3.48 -25.49 -1.47
CA ALA A 59 2.06 -25.33 -1.17
C ALA A 59 1.82 -25.25 0.36
N GLY A 60 1.03 -24.27 0.80
CA GLY A 60 0.80 -23.98 2.21
C GLY A 60 1.79 -23.01 2.85
N GLN A 61 2.86 -22.63 2.15
CA GLN A 61 3.86 -21.71 2.66
C GLN A 61 3.56 -20.25 2.33
N LYS A 62 4.16 -19.36 3.12
CA LYS A 62 4.10 -17.91 2.98
C LYS A 62 5.50 -17.30 3.06
N ILE A 63 5.81 -16.39 2.14
CA ILE A 63 6.98 -15.53 2.22
C ILE A 63 6.58 -14.07 2.40
N ASN A 64 7.50 -13.28 2.98
CA ASN A 64 7.33 -11.85 3.18
C ASN A 64 8.25 -11.10 2.23
N VAL A 65 7.71 -10.05 1.61
CA VAL A 65 8.45 -9.14 0.75
C VAL A 65 8.13 -7.72 1.21
N GLU A 66 9.07 -6.82 1.09
CA GLU A 66 8.83 -5.40 1.33
C GLU A 66 8.55 -4.69 0.00
N TRP A 67 7.47 -3.93 -0.05
CA TRP A 67 7.14 -3.06 -1.17
C TRP A 67 6.55 -1.75 -0.66
N ARG A 68 7.12 -0.64 -1.08
CA ARG A 68 6.72 0.71 -0.63
C ARG A 68 6.69 0.88 0.89
N GLY A 69 7.64 0.25 1.60
CA GLY A 69 7.68 0.28 3.07
C GLY A 69 6.56 -0.50 3.76
N LYS A 70 5.80 -1.33 3.02
CA LYS A 70 4.76 -2.20 3.56
C LYS A 70 5.16 -3.66 3.43
N PRO A 71 4.83 -4.51 4.42
CA PRO A 71 4.98 -5.95 4.25
C PRO A 71 3.95 -6.46 3.24
N VAL A 72 4.41 -7.16 2.23
CA VAL A 72 3.58 -7.88 1.26
C VAL A 72 3.81 -9.36 1.44
N TRP A 73 2.73 -10.11 1.54
CA TRP A 73 2.76 -11.55 1.67
C TRP A 73 2.48 -12.22 0.34
N VAL A 74 3.29 -13.21 0.01
CA VAL A 74 3.02 -14.14 -1.08
C VAL A 74 2.75 -15.50 -0.45
N VAL A 75 1.56 -16.04 -0.67
CA VAL A 75 1.10 -17.31 -0.12
C VAL A 75 0.81 -18.27 -1.25
N ASN A 76 1.41 -19.45 -1.21
CA ASN A 76 1.06 -20.54 -2.10
C ASN A 76 0.01 -21.42 -1.41
N ARG A 77 -1.25 -21.25 -1.81
CA ARG A 77 -2.39 -21.96 -1.22
C ARG A 77 -2.50 -23.37 -1.78
N THR A 78 -2.80 -24.33 -0.93
CA THR A 78 -3.10 -25.69 -1.36
C THR A 78 -4.45 -25.74 -2.11
N PRO A 79 -4.68 -26.77 -2.95
CA PRO A 79 -5.97 -26.94 -3.62
C PRO A 79 -7.15 -27.06 -2.65
N GLU A 80 -6.92 -27.61 -1.47
CA GLU A 80 -7.93 -27.70 -0.40
C GLU A 80 -8.25 -26.35 0.19
N GLN A 81 -7.24 -25.53 0.47
CA GLN A 81 -7.40 -24.16 0.97
C GLN A 81 -8.19 -23.31 -0.02
N VAL A 82 -7.92 -23.43 -1.33
CA VAL A 82 -8.67 -22.74 -2.38
C VAL A 82 -10.13 -23.18 -2.40
N LYS A 83 -10.43 -24.48 -2.30
CA LYS A 83 -11.81 -25.01 -2.25
C LYS A 83 -12.57 -24.52 -0.99
N ASN A 84 -11.88 -24.36 0.12
CA ASN A 84 -12.48 -23.91 1.36
C ASN A 84 -12.93 -22.44 1.35
N LEU A 85 -12.39 -21.60 0.46
CA LEU A 85 -12.79 -20.19 0.35
C LEU A 85 -14.30 -20.01 0.11
N ALA A 86 -14.89 -20.82 -0.75
CA ALA A 86 -16.32 -20.76 -1.05
C ALA A 86 -17.23 -21.11 0.15
N LYS A 87 -16.72 -21.93 1.08
CA LYS A 87 -17.47 -22.32 2.30
C LYS A 87 -17.62 -21.15 3.28
N LEU A 88 -16.80 -20.12 3.14
CA LEU A 88 -16.75 -18.97 4.06
C LEU A 88 -17.62 -17.81 3.61
N ASP A 89 -18.12 -17.78 2.38
CA ASP A 89 -18.81 -16.63 1.78
C ASP A 89 -19.93 -16.06 2.68
N GLY A 90 -20.71 -16.91 3.34
CA GLY A 90 -21.77 -16.48 4.25
C GLY A 90 -21.30 -15.88 5.58
N LYS A 91 -19.99 -15.90 5.87
CA LYS A 91 -19.39 -15.42 7.12
C LYS A 91 -18.53 -14.17 6.91
N LEU A 92 -18.45 -13.66 5.70
CA LEU A 92 -17.59 -12.55 5.32
C LEU A 92 -18.41 -11.26 5.13
N VAL A 93 -17.75 -10.12 5.32
CA VAL A 93 -18.34 -8.78 5.10
C VAL A 93 -18.50 -8.49 3.62
N ASP A 94 -17.46 -8.78 2.83
CA ASP A 94 -17.43 -8.55 1.39
C ASP A 94 -16.83 -9.78 0.67
N PRO A 95 -17.61 -10.86 0.51
CA PRO A 95 -17.15 -12.10 -0.10
C PRO A 95 -16.83 -11.95 -1.59
N LYS A 96 -17.48 -11.01 -2.27
CA LYS A 96 -17.31 -10.75 -3.71
C LYS A 96 -16.26 -9.71 -4.03
N SER A 97 -15.65 -9.10 -2.99
CA SER A 97 -14.63 -8.06 -3.15
C SER A 97 -15.13 -6.86 -3.98
N GLU A 98 -16.33 -6.37 -3.64
CA GLU A 98 -16.95 -5.23 -4.32
C GLU A 98 -16.29 -3.91 -3.91
N ALA A 99 -15.76 -3.82 -2.67
CA ALA A 99 -15.03 -2.66 -2.21
C ALA A 99 -13.68 -2.50 -2.96
N PRO A 100 -13.24 -1.26 -3.27
CA PRO A 100 -12.03 -1.00 -4.07
C PRO A 100 -10.73 -1.22 -3.29
N GLN A 101 -10.43 -2.47 -2.95
CA GLN A 101 -9.25 -2.88 -2.18
C GLN A 101 -8.34 -3.85 -2.94
N GLN A 102 -8.61 -4.04 -4.20
CA GLN A 102 -7.85 -4.87 -5.13
C GLN A 102 -7.91 -4.27 -6.54
N PRO A 103 -6.92 -4.59 -7.40
CA PRO A 103 -7.00 -4.34 -8.83
C PRO A 103 -8.19 -5.07 -9.45
N GLU A 104 -8.71 -4.55 -10.55
CA GLU A 104 -9.90 -5.14 -11.22
C GLU A 104 -9.67 -6.60 -11.64
N TYR A 105 -8.46 -6.95 -12.06
CA TYR A 105 -8.10 -8.34 -12.42
C TYR A 105 -8.05 -9.31 -11.21
N CYS A 106 -8.04 -8.79 -9.98
CA CYS A 106 -8.15 -9.58 -8.74
C CYS A 106 -9.55 -9.53 -8.11
N LYS A 107 -10.54 -8.91 -8.76
CA LYS A 107 -11.93 -8.88 -8.30
C LYS A 107 -12.64 -10.21 -8.59
N ASN A 108 -12.23 -11.22 -7.84
CA ASN A 108 -12.75 -12.58 -7.96
C ASN A 108 -12.73 -13.28 -6.59
N ALA A 109 -13.28 -14.47 -6.50
CA ALA A 109 -13.40 -15.23 -5.24
C ALA A 109 -12.05 -15.57 -4.58
N HIS A 110 -10.97 -15.62 -5.35
CA HIS A 110 -9.62 -15.93 -4.86
C HIS A 110 -8.79 -14.69 -4.56
N ARG A 111 -9.24 -13.51 -5.03
CA ARG A 111 -8.54 -12.22 -4.97
C ARG A 111 -7.11 -12.31 -5.48
N SER A 112 -6.95 -13.02 -6.58
CA SER A 112 -5.65 -13.28 -7.22
C SER A 112 -5.82 -13.62 -8.69
N ILE A 113 -4.73 -13.47 -9.46
CA ILE A 113 -4.68 -13.88 -10.88
C ILE A 113 -4.71 -15.41 -10.98
N LYS A 114 -3.87 -16.09 -10.16
CA LYS A 114 -3.82 -17.55 -10.06
C LYS A 114 -4.44 -17.97 -8.72
N PRO A 115 -5.40 -18.89 -8.70
CA PRO A 115 -6.08 -19.29 -7.46
C PRO A 115 -5.14 -19.77 -6.35
N GLU A 116 -4.04 -20.39 -6.69
CA GLU A 116 -3.04 -20.89 -5.74
C GLU A 116 -2.16 -19.79 -5.15
N ILE A 117 -1.94 -18.67 -5.84
CA ILE A 117 -1.03 -17.62 -5.40
C ILE A 117 -1.80 -16.40 -4.92
N LEU A 118 -1.77 -16.14 -3.63
CA LEU A 118 -2.26 -14.89 -3.04
C LEU A 118 -1.08 -13.93 -2.86
N VAL A 119 -1.27 -12.69 -3.28
CA VAL A 119 -0.39 -11.57 -2.92
C VAL A 119 -1.23 -10.53 -2.18
N ALA A 120 -0.90 -10.23 -0.94
CA ALA A 120 -1.67 -9.30 -0.11
C ALA A 120 -0.76 -8.43 0.75
N VAL A 121 -1.18 -7.20 1.01
CA VAL A 121 -0.51 -6.32 1.97
C VAL A 121 -0.78 -6.85 3.38
N GLY A 122 0.27 -7.21 4.11
CA GLY A 122 0.21 -7.85 5.44
C GLY A 122 -0.16 -6.89 6.57
N ILE A 123 -1.16 -6.03 6.35
CA ILE A 123 -1.60 -4.99 7.28
C ILE A 123 -3.10 -5.14 7.54
N CYS A 124 -3.46 -5.27 8.81
CA CYS A 124 -4.84 -5.33 9.26
C CYS A 124 -5.56 -4.00 9.01
N THR A 125 -6.74 -4.07 8.40
CA THR A 125 -7.55 -2.89 8.05
C THR A 125 -8.25 -2.23 9.25
N HIS A 126 -8.08 -2.78 10.47
CA HIS A 126 -8.56 -2.13 11.70
C HIS A 126 -7.66 -0.94 12.07
N LEU A 127 -6.45 -1.21 12.60
CA LEU A 127 -5.51 -0.18 13.09
C LEU A 127 -4.06 -0.45 12.65
N GLY A 128 -3.84 -1.21 11.58
CA GLY A 128 -2.53 -1.35 10.97
C GLY A 128 -1.59 -2.40 11.57
N CYS A 129 -2.05 -3.24 12.51
CA CYS A 129 -1.25 -4.37 12.99
C CYS A 129 -0.96 -5.38 11.88
N SER A 130 0.13 -6.15 11.99
CA SER A 130 0.40 -7.26 11.07
C SER A 130 -0.26 -8.54 11.59
N PRO A 131 -1.26 -9.11 10.88
CA PRO A 131 -1.87 -10.38 11.28
C PRO A 131 -0.89 -11.55 11.18
N THR A 132 -1.13 -12.58 11.98
CA THR A 132 -0.38 -13.83 11.96
C THR A 132 -0.99 -14.78 10.93
N PHE A 133 -0.16 -15.42 10.12
CA PHE A 133 -0.58 -16.48 9.21
C PHE A 133 -0.92 -17.76 9.99
N ARG A 134 -2.14 -18.23 9.87
CA ARG A 134 -2.70 -19.41 10.57
C ARG A 134 -3.36 -20.32 9.53
N PRO A 135 -2.58 -21.15 8.83
CA PRO A 135 -3.09 -22.06 7.79
C PRO A 135 -3.78 -23.31 8.35
N ASP A 136 -3.62 -23.57 9.63
CA ASP A 136 -4.17 -24.71 10.36
C ASP A 136 -5.71 -24.73 10.31
N LEU A 137 -6.29 -25.91 10.26
CA LEU A 137 -7.74 -26.10 10.29
C LEU A 137 -8.22 -26.32 11.73
N ALA A 138 -9.31 -25.63 12.10
CA ALA A 138 -10.00 -25.81 13.37
C ALA A 138 -9.09 -25.84 14.62
N PRO A 139 -8.11 -24.92 14.76
CA PRO A 139 -7.29 -24.92 15.96
C PRO A 139 -8.13 -24.52 17.19
N ALA A 140 -7.73 -25.00 18.36
CA ALA A 140 -8.53 -24.83 19.59
C ALA A 140 -8.82 -23.37 19.96
N ASP A 141 -7.92 -22.45 19.63
CA ASP A 141 -8.02 -21.01 19.93
C ASP A 141 -8.88 -20.23 18.94
N LEU A 142 -9.07 -20.71 17.71
CA LEU A 142 -9.85 -20.03 16.66
C LEU A 142 -11.19 -20.73 16.37
N GLY A 143 -11.36 -21.95 16.87
CA GLY A 143 -12.61 -22.71 16.80
C GLY A 143 -12.78 -23.56 15.54
N PRO A 144 -13.82 -24.44 15.53
CA PRO A 144 -14.01 -25.47 14.50
C PRO A 144 -14.34 -24.90 13.11
N GLU A 145 -14.80 -23.67 13.04
CA GLU A 145 -15.17 -23.01 11.78
C GLU A 145 -14.00 -22.32 11.07
N TRP A 146 -12.82 -22.31 11.68
CA TRP A 146 -11.62 -21.75 11.09
C TRP A 146 -11.06 -22.70 10.03
N LEU A 147 -11.01 -22.22 8.79
CA LEU A 147 -10.54 -23.00 7.63
C LEU A 147 -9.18 -22.52 7.10
N GLY A 148 -8.39 -21.85 7.96
CA GLY A 148 -7.14 -21.21 7.60
C GLY A 148 -7.32 -19.75 7.20
N GLY A 149 -6.29 -18.93 7.47
CA GLY A 149 -6.34 -17.51 7.19
C GLY A 149 -5.29 -16.70 7.93
N PHE A 150 -5.65 -15.46 8.23
CA PHE A 150 -4.81 -14.52 8.97
C PHE A 150 -5.57 -14.02 10.21
N TYR A 151 -4.94 -14.16 11.35
CA TYR A 151 -5.48 -13.73 12.64
C TYR A 151 -4.70 -12.53 13.16
N CYS A 152 -5.40 -11.43 13.44
CA CYS A 152 -4.78 -10.24 14.02
C CYS A 152 -4.84 -10.30 15.57
N PRO A 153 -3.71 -10.49 16.25
CA PRO A 153 -3.72 -10.67 17.71
C PRO A 153 -4.01 -9.38 18.47
N CYS A 154 -3.92 -8.20 17.83
CA CYS A 154 -4.14 -6.92 18.50
C CYS A 154 -5.59 -6.80 19.03
N HIS A 155 -6.59 -7.14 18.21
CA HIS A 155 -8.02 -7.00 18.57
C HIS A 155 -8.88 -8.14 18.02
N GLY A 156 -8.28 -9.25 17.60
CA GLY A 156 -9.02 -10.44 17.21
C GLY A 156 -9.63 -10.40 15.80
N SER A 157 -9.23 -9.48 14.93
CA SER A 157 -9.71 -9.49 13.54
C SER A 157 -9.25 -10.74 12.81
N LYS A 158 -10.16 -11.33 12.01
CA LYS A 158 -9.96 -12.56 11.26
C LYS A 158 -10.12 -12.30 9.77
N PHE A 159 -9.23 -12.89 8.98
CA PHE A 159 -9.28 -12.83 7.51
C PHE A 159 -9.05 -14.25 6.97
N ASP A 160 -9.72 -14.60 5.90
CA ASP A 160 -9.52 -15.89 5.23
C ASP A 160 -8.25 -15.91 4.36
N LEU A 161 -8.01 -17.04 3.69
CA LEU A 161 -6.85 -17.21 2.80
C LEU A 161 -6.99 -16.48 1.44
N ALA A 162 -8.05 -15.73 1.21
CA ALA A 162 -8.15 -14.73 0.15
C ALA A 162 -8.06 -13.29 0.71
N ALA A 163 -7.61 -13.13 1.97
CA ALA A 163 -7.51 -11.86 2.67
C ALA A 163 -8.86 -11.12 2.80
N ARG A 164 -9.99 -11.88 2.83
CA ARG A 164 -11.34 -11.35 3.02
C ARG A 164 -11.68 -11.36 4.52
N VAL A 165 -12.28 -10.29 5.00
CA VAL A 165 -12.57 -10.08 6.41
C VAL A 165 -13.83 -10.84 6.85
N TYR A 166 -13.76 -11.49 8.00
CA TYR A 166 -14.92 -12.12 8.65
C TYR A 166 -15.88 -11.06 9.18
N SER A 167 -17.17 -11.40 9.22
CA SER A 167 -18.19 -10.60 9.88
C SER A 167 -18.03 -10.66 11.41
N GLY A 168 -18.41 -9.59 12.10
CA GLY A 168 -18.38 -9.52 13.55
C GLY A 168 -16.99 -9.35 14.18
N VAL A 169 -15.99 -8.93 13.39
CA VAL A 169 -14.64 -8.59 13.87
C VAL A 169 -14.37 -7.09 13.73
N PRO A 170 -13.36 -6.53 14.45
CA PRO A 170 -13.09 -5.08 14.42
C PRO A 170 -12.65 -4.53 13.06
N ALA A 171 -11.99 -5.32 12.21
CA ALA A 171 -11.57 -4.90 10.89
C ALA A 171 -12.78 -4.67 9.97
N PRO A 172 -12.93 -3.46 9.35
CA PRO A 172 -14.13 -3.13 8.59
C PRO A 172 -14.10 -3.63 7.14
N LYS A 173 -12.94 -3.98 6.62
CA LYS A 173 -12.72 -4.23 5.19
C LYS A 173 -11.74 -5.38 4.96
N ASN A 174 -11.77 -5.94 3.75
CA ASN A 174 -10.76 -6.90 3.29
C ASN A 174 -9.36 -6.28 3.33
N MET A 175 -8.31 -7.10 3.41
CA MET A 175 -6.93 -6.61 3.28
C MET A 175 -6.66 -6.15 1.84
N GLU A 176 -5.74 -5.21 1.68
CA GLU A 176 -5.36 -4.66 0.38
C GLU A 176 -4.62 -5.70 -0.47
N ILE A 177 -4.99 -5.83 -1.74
CA ILE A 177 -4.23 -6.54 -2.77
C ILE A 177 -3.45 -5.49 -3.56
N PRO A 178 -2.12 -5.54 -3.60
CA PRO A 178 -1.32 -4.58 -4.36
C PRO A 178 -1.54 -4.75 -5.87
N PRO A 179 -1.29 -3.69 -6.67
CA PRO A 179 -1.39 -3.73 -8.13
C PRO A 179 -0.32 -4.60 -8.79
#